data_8ac5c401a0da7ba038b609123094e3b5
#
_entry.id   8ac5c401a0da7ba038b609123094e3b5
#
_cell.length_a   1.000
_cell.length_b   1.000
_cell.length_c   1.000
_cell.angle_alpha   90.00
_cell.angle_beta   90.00
_cell.angle_gamma   90.00
#
_symmetry.space_group_name_H-M   'P 1'
#
loop_
_entity.id
_entity.type
_entity.pdbx_description
1 polymer ?
#
loop_
_entity_poly.entity_id
_entity_poly.type
_entity_poly.pdbx_seq_one_letter_code
_entity_poly.pdbx_strand_id
1 'polypeptide(L)'
;MDEKREMLRHTLATVAYRAARALEGAPDHFAGFAAAGRLPVQILAHMGDLFDWALSTAIGQERWQASQPRAWAEEQRRFFESLQSFDAFLASDAQLRAPVERLFQGPVADALTHVGQLAMLRN
;
A
#
# COMPACT_ATOMS: atom_id res chain seq x y z
N MET A 1 2.37 14.81 18.83
CA MET A 1 1.76 13.66 18.11
C MET A 1 2.00 12.39 18.90
N ASP A 2 1.03 11.51 18.88
CA ASP A 2 1.12 10.19 19.49
C ASP A 2 2.28 9.38 18.89
N GLU A 3 3.08 8.78 19.74
CA GLU A 3 4.26 8.01 19.33
C GLU A 3 3.90 6.83 18.44
N LYS A 4 2.77 6.17 18.69
CA LYS A 4 2.32 5.05 17.85
C LYS A 4 1.95 5.52 16.45
N ARG A 5 1.26 6.65 16.35
CA ARG A 5 0.92 7.24 15.04
C ARG A 5 2.18 7.60 14.28
N GLU A 6 3.14 8.20 14.96
CA GLU A 6 4.40 8.59 14.34
C GLU A 6 5.19 7.38 13.86
N MET A 7 5.23 6.31 14.65
CA MET A 7 5.90 5.07 14.25
C MET A 7 5.21 4.44 13.03
N LEU A 8 3.88 4.50 12.99
CA LEU A 8 3.15 4.00 11.82
C LEU A 8 3.52 4.79 10.56
N ARG A 9 3.67 6.12 10.69
CA ARG A 9 4.13 6.94 9.58
C ARG A 9 5.53 6.55 9.09
N HIS A 10 6.45 6.24 10.02
CA HIS A 10 7.77 5.74 9.64
C HIS A 10 7.68 4.42 8.90
N THR A 11 6.78 3.55 9.32
CA THR A 11 6.54 2.28 8.62
C THR A 11 6.02 2.53 7.21
N LEU A 12 5.11 3.47 7.04
CA LEU A 12 4.60 3.83 5.71
C LEU A 12 5.73 4.38 4.81
N ALA A 13 6.60 5.19 5.36
CA ALA A 13 7.76 5.71 4.62
C ALA A 13 8.67 4.55 4.18
N THR A 14 8.83 3.54 5.02
CA THR A 14 9.60 2.35 4.69
C THR A 14 8.93 1.56 3.56
N VAL A 15 7.61 1.37 3.64
CA VAL A 15 6.86 0.69 2.58
C VAL A 15 7.02 1.44 1.26
N ALA A 16 6.87 2.76 1.28
CA ALA A 16 7.00 3.59 0.07
C ALA A 16 8.39 3.47 -0.54
N TYR A 17 9.43 3.54 0.29
CA TYR A 17 10.82 3.42 -0.17
C TYR A 17 11.09 2.06 -0.80
N ARG A 18 10.70 0.99 -0.11
CA ARG A 18 10.94 -0.37 -0.61
C ARG A 18 10.11 -0.66 -1.87
N ALA A 19 8.88 -0.17 -1.92
CA ALA A 19 8.05 -0.31 -3.12
C ALA A 19 8.67 0.43 -4.31
N ALA A 20 9.14 1.65 -4.09
CA ALA A 20 9.78 2.44 -5.15
C ALA A 20 11.02 1.71 -5.69
N ARG A 21 11.81 1.11 -4.80
CA ARG A 21 12.99 0.32 -5.21
C ARG A 21 12.59 -0.92 -6.01
N ALA A 22 11.55 -1.62 -5.58
CA ALA A 22 11.08 -2.82 -6.28
C ALA A 22 10.52 -2.50 -7.66
N LEU A 23 9.95 -1.32 -7.84
CA LEU A 23 9.33 -0.91 -9.10
C LEU A 23 10.27 -0.14 -10.03
N GLU A 24 11.43 0.29 -9.51
CA GLU A 24 12.37 1.14 -10.25
C GLU A 24 12.80 0.45 -11.55
N GLY A 25 12.59 1.13 -12.67
CA GLY A 25 12.99 0.62 -13.98
C GLY A 25 12.18 -0.55 -14.49
N ALA A 26 11.06 -0.90 -13.84
CA ALA A 26 10.23 -2.00 -14.30
C ALA A 26 9.62 -1.66 -15.67
N PRO A 27 9.84 -2.47 -16.70
CA PRO A 27 9.22 -2.22 -17.99
C PRO A 27 7.73 -2.53 -17.95
N ASP A 28 6.96 -1.95 -18.88
CA ASP A 28 5.50 -2.14 -18.90
C ASP A 28 5.10 -3.61 -18.97
N HIS A 29 5.88 -4.44 -19.68
CA HIS A 29 5.53 -5.85 -19.80
C HIS A 29 5.67 -6.61 -18.47
N PHE A 30 6.39 -6.06 -17.48
CA PHE A 30 6.45 -6.69 -16.16
C PHE A 30 5.06 -6.78 -15.53
N ALA A 31 4.15 -5.87 -15.86
CA ALA A 31 2.78 -5.88 -15.33
C ALA A 31 2.09 -7.23 -15.50
N GLY A 32 2.36 -7.92 -16.61
CA GLY A 32 1.77 -9.22 -16.91
C GLY A 32 2.72 -10.40 -16.75
N PHE A 33 3.82 -10.24 -16.02
CA PHE A 33 4.79 -11.32 -15.84
C PHE A 33 4.16 -12.46 -15.06
N ALA A 34 3.96 -13.60 -15.71
CA ALA A 34 3.30 -14.76 -15.13
C ALA A 34 4.32 -15.77 -14.65
N ALA A 35 4.70 -15.71 -13.37
CA ALA A 35 5.55 -16.71 -12.75
C ALA A 35 4.71 -17.79 -12.07
N ALA A 36 3.99 -17.38 -11.00
CA ALA A 36 3.07 -18.23 -10.26
C ALA A 36 2.15 -17.33 -9.46
N GLY A 37 0.86 -17.60 -9.44
CA GLY A 37 -0.08 -16.81 -8.70
C GLY A 37 -0.44 -15.50 -9.39
N ARG A 38 -0.57 -14.42 -8.62
CA ARG A 38 -1.01 -13.12 -9.14
C ARG A 38 0.03 -12.47 -10.03
N LEU A 39 -0.45 -11.75 -11.05
CA LEU A 39 0.39 -10.91 -11.89
C LEU A 39 0.83 -9.66 -11.11
N PRO A 40 2.01 -9.07 -11.42
CA PRO A 40 2.45 -7.85 -10.74
C PRO A 40 1.43 -6.72 -10.72
N VAL A 41 0.69 -6.50 -11.80
CA VAL A 41 -0.33 -5.46 -11.84
C VAL A 41 -1.48 -5.77 -10.86
N GLN A 42 -1.82 -7.06 -10.69
CA GLN A 42 -2.83 -7.47 -9.73
C GLN A 42 -2.34 -7.26 -8.29
N ILE A 43 -1.08 -7.57 -8.04
CA ILE A 43 -0.47 -7.36 -6.72
C ILE A 43 -0.49 -5.86 -6.39
N LEU A 44 -0.07 -5.03 -7.34
CA LEU A 44 -0.01 -3.59 -7.12
C LEU A 44 -1.40 -2.98 -6.90
N ALA A 45 -2.40 -3.44 -7.67
CA ALA A 45 -3.78 -3.00 -7.47
C ALA A 45 -4.29 -3.36 -6.08
N HIS A 46 -3.97 -4.56 -5.62
CA HIS A 46 -4.33 -5.01 -4.27
C HIS A 46 -3.66 -4.14 -3.20
N MET A 47 -2.39 -3.77 -3.41
CA MET A 47 -1.67 -2.91 -2.46
C MET A 47 -2.32 -1.53 -2.36
N GLY A 48 -2.78 -0.97 -3.47
CA GLY A 48 -3.54 0.28 -3.45
C GLY A 48 -4.85 0.14 -2.69
N ASP A 49 -5.54 -0.98 -2.91
CA ASP A 49 -6.79 -1.27 -2.20
C ASP A 49 -6.55 -1.37 -0.69
N LEU A 50 -5.41 -1.93 -0.26
CA LEU A 50 -5.07 -2.03 1.16
C LEU A 50 -4.97 -0.66 1.82
N PHE A 51 -4.39 0.33 1.15
CA PHE A 51 -4.26 1.67 1.72
C PHE A 51 -5.57 2.45 1.66
N ASP A 52 -6.40 2.24 0.65
CA ASP A 52 -7.76 2.78 0.66
C ASP A 52 -8.56 2.21 1.83
N TRP A 53 -8.43 0.92 2.06
CA TRP A 53 -9.07 0.27 3.21
C TRP A 53 -8.51 0.80 4.53
N ALA A 54 -7.19 0.97 4.63
CA ALA A 54 -6.56 1.51 5.83
C ALA A 54 -7.11 2.90 6.18
N LEU A 55 -7.20 3.78 5.19
CA LEU A 55 -7.74 5.12 5.41
C LEU A 55 -9.19 5.06 5.84
N SER A 56 -10.01 4.25 5.16
CA SER A 56 -11.43 4.12 5.52
C SER A 56 -11.61 3.61 6.95
N THR A 57 -10.76 2.69 7.36
CA THR A 57 -10.78 2.14 8.72
C THR A 57 -10.37 3.22 9.73
N ALA A 58 -9.33 3.98 9.40
CA ALA A 58 -8.81 5.03 10.27
C ALA A 58 -9.83 6.14 10.52
N ILE A 59 -10.64 6.48 9.52
CA ILE A 59 -11.67 7.53 9.67
C ILE A 59 -12.98 7.00 10.23
N GLY A 60 -13.07 5.70 10.51
CA GLY A 60 -14.27 5.11 11.12
C GLY A 60 -15.37 4.73 10.14
N GLN A 61 -15.05 4.62 8.86
CA GLN A 61 -16.00 4.25 7.80
C GLN A 61 -15.43 3.09 7.01
N GLU A 62 -15.03 2.05 7.71
CA GLU A 62 -14.33 0.91 7.15
C GLU A 62 -15.03 0.33 5.93
N ARG A 63 -14.32 0.25 4.81
CA ARG A 63 -14.82 -0.30 3.58
C ARG A 63 -13.70 -0.98 2.80
N TRP A 64 -13.87 -2.25 2.55
CA TRP A 64 -12.99 -3.01 1.67
C TRP A 64 -13.63 -3.06 0.28
N GLN A 65 -12.84 -2.71 -0.74
CA GLN A 65 -13.29 -2.80 -2.12
C GLN A 65 -12.13 -3.27 -2.98
N ALA A 66 -12.27 -4.44 -3.58
CA ALA A 66 -11.29 -4.97 -4.51
C ALA A 66 -11.49 -4.31 -5.87
N SER A 67 -10.41 -3.75 -6.43
CA SER A 67 -10.43 -3.07 -7.71
C SER A 67 -9.99 -4.00 -8.82
N GLN A 68 -10.56 -3.79 -10.03
CA GLN A 68 -10.00 -4.38 -11.23
C GLN A 68 -8.71 -3.64 -11.58
N PRO A 69 -7.63 -4.35 -11.95
CA PRO A 69 -6.38 -3.68 -12.26
C PRO A 69 -6.51 -2.74 -13.46
N ARG A 70 -5.89 -1.57 -13.32
CA ARG A 70 -5.77 -0.57 -14.38
C ARG A 70 -4.43 -0.74 -15.09
N ALA A 71 -4.08 0.19 -15.99
CA ALA A 71 -2.77 0.20 -16.61
C ALA A 71 -1.65 0.29 -15.57
N TRP A 72 -0.51 -0.28 -15.88
CA TRP A 72 0.63 -0.37 -14.96
C TRP A 72 1.01 0.98 -14.36
N ALA A 73 1.15 2.02 -15.21
CA ALA A 73 1.50 3.35 -14.74
C ALA A 73 0.43 3.95 -13.82
N GLU A 74 -0.85 3.68 -14.11
CA GLU A 74 -1.94 4.17 -13.28
C GLU A 74 -1.94 3.50 -11.91
N GLU A 75 -1.70 2.18 -11.85
CA GLU A 75 -1.66 1.47 -10.58
C GLU A 75 -0.46 1.91 -9.74
N GLN A 76 0.69 2.19 -10.35
CA GLN A 76 1.81 2.73 -9.61
C GLN A 76 1.46 4.07 -8.97
N ARG A 77 0.84 4.96 -9.75
CA ARG A 77 0.43 6.28 -9.24
C ARG A 77 -0.61 6.13 -8.14
N ARG A 78 -1.62 5.29 -8.34
CA ARG A 78 -2.69 5.07 -7.37
C ARG A 78 -2.14 4.52 -6.06
N PHE A 79 -1.21 3.57 -6.13
CA PHE A 79 -0.60 3.00 -4.93
C PHE A 79 0.07 4.10 -4.08
N PHE A 80 0.93 4.91 -4.70
CA PHE A 80 1.63 5.96 -3.95
C PHE A 80 0.69 7.04 -3.46
N GLU A 81 -0.33 7.40 -4.24
CA GLU A 81 -1.35 8.37 -3.82
C GLU A 81 -2.16 7.86 -2.63
N SER A 82 -2.59 6.59 -2.66
CA SER A 82 -3.33 5.99 -1.55
C SER A 82 -2.50 5.94 -0.28
N LEU A 83 -1.24 5.56 -0.40
CA LEU A 83 -0.31 5.55 0.73
C LEU A 83 -0.13 6.96 1.29
N GLN A 84 0.06 7.94 0.41
CA GLN A 84 0.24 9.33 0.83
C GLN A 84 -1.00 9.89 1.50
N SER A 85 -2.19 9.56 1.02
CA SER A 85 -3.45 10.00 1.64
C SER A 85 -3.59 9.45 3.05
N PHE A 86 -3.24 8.18 3.24
CA PHE A 86 -3.28 7.57 4.56
C PHE A 86 -2.24 8.22 5.49
N ASP A 87 -1.03 8.45 5.00
CA ASP A 87 0.01 9.12 5.79
C ASP A 87 -0.41 10.53 6.17
N ALA A 88 -1.00 11.28 5.24
CA ALA A 88 -1.47 12.64 5.51
C ALA A 88 -2.53 12.66 6.61
N PHE A 89 -3.44 11.67 6.61
CA PHE A 89 -4.42 11.54 7.69
C PHE A 89 -3.73 11.29 9.03
N LEU A 90 -2.75 10.39 9.06
CA LEU A 90 -2.01 10.10 10.29
C LEU A 90 -1.21 11.32 10.77
N ALA A 91 -0.73 12.15 9.86
CA ALA A 91 0.03 13.35 10.19
C ALA A 91 -0.86 14.48 10.73
N SER A 92 -2.17 14.41 10.46
CA SER A 92 -3.12 15.42 10.90
C SER A 92 -3.44 15.25 12.39
N ASP A 93 -4.23 16.16 12.94
CA ASP A 93 -4.73 16.05 14.30
C ASP A 93 -6.11 15.38 14.35
N ALA A 94 -6.58 14.84 13.23
CA ALA A 94 -7.86 14.15 13.17
C ALA A 94 -7.87 12.94 14.09
N GLN A 95 -9.01 12.68 14.72
CA GLN A 95 -9.15 11.54 15.61
C GLN A 95 -9.03 10.23 14.85
N LEU A 96 -8.15 9.35 15.33
CA LEU A 96 -8.00 8.01 14.79
C LEU A 96 -9.12 7.12 15.35
N ARG A 97 -9.90 6.52 14.45
CA ARG A 97 -11.08 5.72 14.82
C ARG A 97 -10.80 4.22 14.89
N ALA A 98 -9.55 3.82 14.78
CA ALA A 98 -9.12 2.44 14.92
C ALA A 98 -7.76 2.42 15.61
N PRO A 99 -7.43 1.34 16.34
CA PRO A 99 -6.12 1.26 16.98
C PRO A 99 -5.01 1.22 15.93
N VAL A 100 -3.88 1.85 16.25
CA VAL A 100 -2.69 1.82 15.38
C VAL A 100 -2.26 0.38 15.10
N GLU A 101 -2.33 -0.47 16.11
CA GLU A 101 -1.96 -1.88 15.99
C GLU A 101 -2.78 -2.60 14.92
N ARG A 102 -4.07 -2.32 14.83
CA ARG A 102 -4.92 -2.92 13.80
C ARG A 102 -4.52 -2.47 12.40
N LEU A 103 -4.22 -1.19 12.25
CA LEU A 103 -3.79 -0.63 10.98
C LEU A 103 -2.44 -1.20 10.56
N PHE A 104 -1.54 -1.41 11.51
CA PHE A 104 -0.24 -2.02 11.25
C PHE A 104 -0.38 -3.49 10.88
N GLN A 105 -1.11 -4.27 11.69
CA GLN A 105 -1.19 -5.73 11.55
C GLN A 105 -1.96 -6.14 10.30
N GLY A 106 -2.95 -5.35 9.88
CA GLY A 106 -3.75 -5.62 8.70
C GLY A 106 -3.12 -5.04 7.43
N PRO A 107 -3.57 -3.86 7.01
CA PRO A 107 -3.17 -3.33 5.69
C PRO A 107 -1.69 -3.08 5.53
N VAL A 108 -1.01 -2.56 6.56
CA VAL A 108 0.39 -2.15 6.42
C VAL A 108 1.31 -3.38 6.31
N ALA A 109 1.14 -4.36 7.20
CA ALA A 109 1.95 -5.58 7.15
C ALA A 109 1.70 -6.35 5.87
N ASP A 110 0.45 -6.41 5.41
CA ASP A 110 0.11 -7.11 4.16
C ASP A 110 0.73 -6.40 2.97
N ALA A 111 0.70 -5.07 2.93
CA ALA A 111 1.33 -4.31 1.86
C ALA A 111 2.85 -4.57 1.82
N LEU A 112 3.50 -4.62 2.97
CA LEU A 112 4.94 -4.88 3.04
C LEU A 112 5.27 -6.29 2.54
N THR A 113 4.43 -7.27 2.84
CA THR A 113 4.56 -8.63 2.31
C THR A 113 4.52 -8.62 0.78
N HIS A 114 3.59 -7.88 0.20
CA HIS A 114 3.45 -7.78 -1.26
C HIS A 114 4.60 -7.01 -1.91
N VAL A 115 5.18 -6.02 -1.22
CA VAL A 115 6.41 -5.37 -1.70
C VAL A 115 7.51 -6.41 -1.88
N GLY A 116 7.69 -7.29 -0.90
CA GLY A 116 8.68 -8.38 -0.99
C GLY A 116 8.38 -9.32 -2.16
N GLN A 117 7.11 -9.61 -2.39
CA GLN A 117 6.68 -10.45 -3.51
C GLN A 117 7.04 -9.80 -4.85
N LEU A 118 6.77 -8.51 -5.02
CA LEU A 118 7.16 -7.78 -6.24
C LEU A 118 8.67 -7.78 -6.43
N ALA A 119 9.42 -7.55 -5.36
CA ALA A 119 10.88 -7.55 -5.43
C ALA A 119 11.42 -8.91 -5.88
N MET A 120 10.86 -10.01 -5.39
CA MET A 120 11.25 -11.36 -5.81
C MET A 120 10.94 -11.60 -7.28
N LEU A 121 9.80 -11.15 -7.76
CA LEU A 121 9.40 -11.34 -9.16
C LEU A 121 10.29 -10.56 -10.13
N ARG A 122 10.92 -9.47 -9.66
CA ARG A 122 11.85 -8.68 -10.47
C ARG A 122 13.21 -9.34 -10.65
N ASN A 123 13.58 -10.25 -9.77
CA ASN A 123 14.91 -10.92 -9.81
C ASN A 123 14.87 -12.29 -10.53
#